data_6e39aceea33ec329f70dbf67225a69e7
#
_entry.id   6e39aceea33ec329f70dbf67225a69e7
#
_cell.length_a   1.000
_cell.length_b   1.000
_cell.length_c   1.000
_cell.angle_alpha   90.00
_cell.angle_beta   90.00
_cell.angle_gamma   90.00
#
_symmetry.space_group_name_H-M   'P 1'
#
loop_
_entity.id
_entity.type
_entity.pdbx_description
1 polymer ?
#
loop_
_entity_poly.entity_id
_entity_poly.type
_entity_poly.pdbx_seq_one_letter_code
_entity_poly.pdbx_strand_id
1 'polypeptide(L)'
;GFERLLPIFTDSTNPDAVFDEILLRVERFAGEGTEQSDDHTLLAVKMQDAPSLALEHALLVKPKNAHRGLADCVMSCELGVESLKLFDPVPLVTHLVFQITGLKPYINTLNTILAELYSNALEHGLLHLDSSLKNSAQGFAKYYSLRHERLNNLIAGNIRFDIQHQPSDQGGKLILQVT
;
A
#
# COMPACT_ATOMS: atom_id res chain seq x y z
N GLY A 1 -10.40 8.44 25.72
CA GLY A 1 -9.14 8.35 25.01
C GLY A 1 -8.52 6.97 25.16
N PHE A 2 -7.36 6.76 24.58
CA PHE A 2 -6.63 5.50 24.51
C PHE A 2 -6.41 4.79 25.86
N GLU A 3 -6.26 5.54 26.94
CA GLU A 3 -6.11 5.01 28.33
C GLU A 3 -7.25 4.09 28.77
N ARG A 4 -8.44 4.24 28.19
CA ARG A 4 -9.59 3.38 28.52
C ARG A 4 -9.50 1.98 27.88
N LEU A 5 -8.65 1.83 26.86
CA LEU A 5 -8.43 0.57 26.16
C LEU A 5 -7.24 -0.22 26.73
N LEU A 6 -6.33 0.45 27.45
CA LEU A 6 -5.13 -0.18 28.02
C LEU A 6 -5.41 -1.42 28.87
N PRO A 7 -6.43 -1.45 29.76
CA PRO A 7 -6.71 -2.63 30.58
C PRO A 7 -7.05 -3.87 29.76
N ILE A 8 -7.64 -3.72 28.56
CA ILE A 8 -8.00 -4.87 27.71
C ILE A 8 -6.74 -5.63 27.28
N PHE A 9 -5.66 -4.92 26.98
CA PHE A 9 -4.40 -5.52 26.52
C PHE A 9 -3.61 -6.18 27.65
N THR A 10 -3.83 -5.74 28.91
CA THR A 10 -3.14 -6.32 30.09
C THR A 10 -3.86 -7.53 30.65
N ASP A 11 -5.18 -7.59 30.52
CA ASP A 11 -6.02 -8.59 31.20
C ASP A 11 -6.38 -9.78 30.30
N SER A 12 -6.22 -9.66 28.99
CA SER A 12 -6.59 -10.71 28.04
C SER A 12 -5.36 -11.36 27.39
N THR A 13 -5.28 -12.69 27.54
CA THR A 13 -4.28 -13.52 26.86
C THR A 13 -4.74 -14.05 25.50
N ASN A 14 -6.02 -13.87 25.16
CA ASN A 14 -6.60 -14.31 23.89
C ASN A 14 -6.86 -13.11 22.96
N PRO A 15 -6.17 -13.00 21.82
CA PRO A 15 -6.33 -11.89 20.87
C PRO A 15 -7.75 -11.75 20.28
N ASP A 16 -8.45 -12.87 20.09
CA ASP A 16 -9.82 -12.82 19.56
C ASP A 16 -10.77 -12.17 20.57
N ALA A 17 -10.58 -12.48 21.87
CA ALA A 17 -11.34 -11.84 22.95
C ALA A 17 -11.00 -10.34 23.10
N VAL A 18 -9.77 -9.93 22.81
CA VAL A 18 -9.34 -8.52 22.81
C VAL A 18 -10.09 -7.73 21.73
N PHE A 19 -10.25 -8.30 20.55
CA PHE A 19 -10.96 -7.66 19.45
C PHE A 19 -12.43 -7.41 19.79
N ASP A 20 -13.11 -8.44 20.29
CA ASP A 20 -14.52 -8.35 20.67
C ASP A 20 -14.74 -7.35 21.83
N GLU A 21 -13.86 -7.33 22.83
CA GLU A 21 -13.95 -6.41 23.96
C GLU A 21 -13.72 -4.96 23.53
N ILE A 22 -12.81 -4.69 22.57
CA ILE A 22 -12.60 -3.35 22.02
C ILE A 22 -13.87 -2.87 21.30
N LEU A 23 -14.46 -3.70 20.45
CA LEU A 23 -15.70 -3.36 19.75
C LEU A 23 -16.82 -3.03 20.74
N LEU A 24 -17.01 -3.86 21.74
CA LEU A 24 -18.05 -3.69 22.76
C LEU A 24 -17.87 -2.41 23.58
N ARG A 25 -16.62 -2.00 23.84
CA ARG A 25 -16.33 -0.73 24.54
C ARG A 25 -16.51 0.50 23.64
N VAL A 26 -16.21 0.36 22.35
CA VAL A 26 -16.45 1.45 21.37
C VAL A 26 -17.95 1.67 21.22
N GLU A 27 -18.75 0.62 21.08
CA GLU A 27 -20.22 0.69 21.00
C GLU A 27 -20.84 1.32 22.25
N ARG A 28 -20.41 0.90 23.44
CA ARG A 28 -20.88 1.50 24.70
C ARG A 28 -20.50 2.97 24.84
N PHE A 29 -19.36 3.37 24.28
CA PHE A 29 -18.92 4.76 24.32
C PHE A 29 -19.70 5.64 23.32
N ALA A 30 -20.05 5.10 22.15
CA ALA A 30 -20.86 5.77 21.15
C ALA A 30 -22.32 5.98 21.61
N GLY A 31 -22.80 5.18 22.57
CA GLY A 31 -24.17 5.22 23.08
C GLY A 31 -25.10 4.28 22.28
N GLU A 32 -25.92 3.50 23.00
CA GLU A 32 -26.92 2.63 22.37
C GLU A 32 -27.92 3.49 21.59
N GLY A 33 -28.02 3.26 20.28
CA GLY A 33 -29.02 3.88 19.39
C GLY A 33 -28.61 5.19 18.74
N THR A 34 -27.37 5.64 18.84
CA THR A 34 -26.87 6.72 17.99
C THR A 34 -26.50 6.18 16.61
N GLU A 35 -27.05 6.81 15.55
CA GLU A 35 -26.56 6.55 14.19
C GLU A 35 -25.06 6.76 14.18
N GLN A 36 -24.35 5.75 13.70
CA GLN A 36 -22.88 5.79 13.59
C GLN A 36 -22.51 6.91 12.62
N SER A 37 -21.93 7.97 13.15
CA SER A 37 -21.62 9.19 12.39
C SER A 37 -20.31 9.07 11.59
N ASP A 38 -19.55 8.01 11.81
CA ASP A 38 -18.25 7.84 11.18
C ASP A 38 -17.87 6.35 11.06
N ASP A 39 -17.08 5.99 10.06
CA ASP A 39 -16.62 4.63 9.83
C ASP A 39 -15.52 4.28 10.85
N HIS A 40 -15.65 3.11 11.49
CA HIS A 40 -14.64 2.59 12.39
C HIS A 40 -13.85 1.47 11.71
N THR A 41 -12.54 1.62 11.63
CA THR A 41 -11.64 0.57 11.16
C THR A 41 -10.80 0.07 12.32
N LEU A 42 -10.87 -1.24 12.60
CA LEU A 42 -10.05 -1.92 13.61
C LEU A 42 -9.24 -3.02 12.96
N LEU A 43 -7.91 -2.95 13.08
CA LEU A 43 -6.98 -3.99 12.65
C LEU A 43 -6.32 -4.61 13.90
N ALA A 44 -6.56 -5.89 14.14
CA ALA A 44 -5.86 -6.66 15.17
C ALA A 44 -4.82 -7.58 14.52
N VAL A 45 -3.56 -7.48 14.97
CA VAL A 45 -2.45 -8.32 14.52
C VAL A 45 -1.97 -9.16 15.67
N LYS A 46 -2.16 -10.49 15.56
CA LYS A 46 -1.63 -11.46 16.51
C LYS A 46 -0.19 -11.80 16.16
N MET A 47 0.74 -11.41 17.01
CA MET A 47 2.11 -11.86 16.91
C MET A 47 2.24 -13.20 17.64
N GLN A 48 2.53 -14.26 16.91
CA GLN A 48 2.84 -15.57 17.49
C GLN A 48 4.34 -15.79 17.35
N ASP A 49 4.94 -16.34 18.41
CA ASP A 49 6.25 -16.94 18.27
C ASP A 49 6.09 -18.12 17.31
N ALA A 50 6.49 -17.93 16.06
CA ALA A 50 6.51 -19.03 15.12
C ALA A 50 7.36 -20.15 15.72
N PRO A 51 6.89 -21.42 15.69
CA PRO A 51 7.79 -22.54 15.99
C PRO A 51 8.94 -22.44 14.99
N SER A 52 10.11 -22.14 15.53
CA SER A 52 11.30 -21.61 14.87
C SER A 52 11.92 -22.48 13.76
N LEU A 53 11.30 -23.58 13.37
CA LEU A 53 11.95 -24.59 12.53
C LEU A 53 11.35 -24.79 11.14
N ALA A 54 10.10 -24.44 10.88
CA ALA A 54 9.49 -24.73 9.60
C ALA A 54 9.54 -23.52 8.62
N LEU A 55 9.43 -22.30 9.13
CA LEU A 55 9.48 -21.10 8.30
C LEU A 55 10.93 -20.64 8.05
N GLU A 56 11.84 -20.86 9.02
CA GLU A 56 13.27 -20.63 8.83
C GLU A 56 13.87 -21.51 7.73
N HIS A 57 13.42 -22.78 7.58
CA HIS A 57 13.91 -23.64 6.50
C HIS A 57 13.30 -23.32 5.13
N ALA A 58 12.11 -22.78 5.06
CA ALA A 58 11.50 -22.36 3.80
C ALA A 58 12.00 -20.99 3.33
N LEU A 59 12.42 -20.12 4.27
CA LEU A 59 12.99 -18.79 3.98
C LEU A 59 14.52 -18.74 4.09
N LEU A 60 15.13 -19.76 4.73
CA LEU A 60 16.57 -19.91 4.89
C LEU A 60 17.15 -20.98 3.96
N VAL A 61 16.79 -21.01 2.71
CA VAL A 61 17.87 -21.14 1.75
C VAL A 61 18.64 -19.82 1.87
N LYS A 62 19.55 -19.76 2.85
CA LYS A 62 20.61 -18.73 2.84
C LYS A 62 21.32 -18.94 1.51
N PRO A 63 21.13 -18.09 0.49
CA PRO A 63 22.06 -18.12 -0.62
C PRO A 63 23.42 -17.86 0.03
N LYS A 64 24.40 -18.69 -0.28
CA LYS A 64 25.81 -18.57 0.18
C LYS A 64 26.45 -17.22 -0.14
N ASN A 65 25.68 -16.28 -0.68
CA ASN A 65 26.02 -14.89 -0.96
C ASN A 65 24.84 -14.02 -0.52
N ALA A 66 24.84 -13.56 0.72
CA ALA A 66 23.81 -12.76 1.37
C ALA A 66 23.56 -11.35 0.76
N HIS A 67 23.96 -11.10 -0.48
CA HIS A 67 23.89 -9.82 -1.17
C HIS A 67 23.42 -9.90 -2.63
N ARG A 68 22.69 -10.96 -3.04
CA ARG A 68 22.21 -11.06 -4.43
C ARG A 68 20.72 -10.78 -4.55
N GLY A 69 20.34 -9.52 -4.42
CA GLY A 69 19.20 -8.97 -5.13
C GLY A 69 19.62 -8.55 -6.55
N LEU A 70 18.68 -8.05 -7.33
CA LEU A 70 18.96 -7.46 -8.62
C LEU A 70 19.92 -6.28 -8.43
N ALA A 71 21.07 -6.29 -9.07
CA ALA A 71 22.07 -5.23 -8.95
C ALA A 71 21.95 -4.25 -10.13
N ASP A 72 22.29 -4.70 -11.33
CA ASP A 72 22.12 -3.93 -12.57
C ASP A 72 20.89 -4.47 -13.29
N CYS A 73 19.84 -3.67 -13.41
CA CYS A 73 18.61 -4.13 -14.02
C CYS A 73 17.82 -3.02 -14.71
N VAL A 74 17.11 -3.41 -15.75
CA VAL A 74 16.08 -2.63 -16.41
C VAL A 74 14.82 -3.48 -16.44
N MET A 75 13.73 -2.93 -15.95
CA MET A 75 12.41 -3.57 -15.94
C MET A 75 11.39 -2.61 -16.53
N SER A 76 10.46 -3.13 -17.32
CA SER A 76 9.34 -2.38 -17.85
C SER A 76 8.06 -3.18 -17.64
N CYS A 77 7.02 -2.52 -17.17
CA CYS A 77 5.70 -3.10 -16.98
C CYS A 77 4.68 -2.14 -17.58
N GLU A 78 3.86 -2.62 -18.50
CA GLU A 78 2.81 -1.83 -19.16
C GLU A 78 1.45 -2.44 -18.87
N LEU A 79 0.51 -1.61 -18.46
CA LEU A 79 -0.84 -2.00 -18.07
C LEU A 79 -1.85 -1.31 -18.99
N GLY A 80 -2.62 -2.12 -19.71
CA GLY A 80 -3.74 -1.64 -20.49
C GLY A 80 -4.99 -1.42 -19.65
N VAL A 81 -6.03 -0.90 -20.32
CA VAL A 81 -7.29 -0.46 -19.70
C VAL A 81 -7.91 -1.48 -18.76
N GLU A 82 -8.01 -2.74 -19.17
CA GLU A 82 -8.66 -3.78 -18.37
C GLU A 82 -7.90 -4.04 -17.05
N SER A 83 -6.57 -4.01 -17.09
CA SER A 83 -5.76 -4.15 -15.89
C SER A 83 -5.92 -2.93 -14.96
N LEU A 84 -5.96 -1.72 -15.54
CA LEU A 84 -6.12 -0.48 -14.76
C LEU A 84 -7.47 -0.38 -14.06
N LYS A 85 -8.53 -0.99 -14.61
CA LYS A 85 -9.86 -1.05 -13.98
C LYS A 85 -9.91 -2.01 -12.80
N LEU A 86 -9.14 -3.08 -12.82
CA LEU A 86 -9.26 -4.20 -11.89
C LEU A 86 -8.16 -4.23 -10.82
N PHE A 87 -7.04 -3.52 -11.04
CA PHE A 87 -5.84 -3.77 -10.27
C PHE A 87 -5.08 -2.47 -9.97
N ASP A 88 -4.63 -2.33 -8.72
CA ASP A 88 -3.65 -1.29 -8.34
C ASP A 88 -2.23 -1.81 -8.57
N PRO A 89 -1.47 -1.23 -9.51
CA PRO A 89 -0.13 -1.71 -9.83
C PRO A 89 0.94 -1.32 -8.81
N VAL A 90 0.71 -0.33 -7.96
CA VAL A 90 1.72 0.21 -7.05
C VAL A 90 2.32 -0.86 -6.13
N PRO A 91 1.52 -1.74 -5.48
CA PRO A 91 2.08 -2.81 -4.64
C PRO A 91 2.96 -3.77 -5.42
N LEU A 92 2.58 -4.15 -6.66
CA LEU A 92 3.37 -5.03 -7.51
C LEU A 92 4.72 -4.39 -7.88
N VAL A 93 4.67 -3.15 -8.37
CA VAL A 93 5.88 -2.43 -8.78
C VAL A 93 6.79 -2.17 -7.58
N THR A 94 6.23 -1.80 -6.43
CA THR A 94 6.99 -1.66 -5.18
C THR A 94 7.67 -2.97 -4.78
N HIS A 95 6.98 -4.10 -4.93
CA HIS A 95 7.57 -5.41 -4.66
C HIS A 95 8.76 -5.72 -5.60
N LEU A 96 8.65 -5.40 -6.89
CA LEU A 96 9.76 -5.56 -7.84
C LEU A 96 10.95 -4.68 -7.45
N VAL A 97 10.74 -3.42 -7.12
CA VAL A 97 11.79 -2.50 -6.65
C VAL A 97 12.45 -3.01 -5.36
N PHE A 98 11.67 -3.64 -4.47
CA PHE A 98 12.18 -4.25 -3.24
C PHE A 98 13.19 -5.39 -3.48
N GLN A 99 13.17 -6.04 -4.64
CA GLN A 99 14.14 -7.07 -5.01
C GLN A 99 15.50 -6.47 -5.40
N ILE A 100 15.60 -5.16 -5.59
CA ILE A 100 16.86 -4.49 -5.95
C ILE A 100 17.72 -4.34 -4.70
N THR A 101 18.99 -4.77 -4.81
CA THR A 101 19.95 -4.71 -3.71
C THR A 101 20.15 -3.28 -3.23
N GLY A 102 20.13 -3.09 -1.91
CA GLY A 102 20.38 -1.78 -1.28
C GLY A 102 19.14 -0.88 -1.16
N LEU A 103 18.02 -1.19 -1.81
CA LEU A 103 16.83 -0.32 -1.78
C LEU A 103 15.89 -0.59 -0.60
N LYS A 104 16.08 -1.68 0.16
CA LYS A 104 15.24 -2.03 1.32
C LYS A 104 15.00 -0.89 2.32
N PRO A 105 16.01 -0.10 2.72
CA PRO A 105 15.80 1.00 3.66
C PRO A 105 14.89 2.12 3.13
N TYR A 106 14.74 2.22 1.82
CA TYR A 106 14.01 3.30 1.15
C TYR A 106 12.61 2.88 0.67
N ILE A 107 12.17 1.66 0.99
CA ILE A 107 10.95 1.08 0.41
C ILE A 107 9.70 1.94 0.65
N ASN A 108 9.53 2.51 1.84
CA ASN A 108 8.37 3.37 2.15
C ASN A 108 8.39 4.65 1.31
N THR A 109 9.56 5.28 1.18
CA THR A 109 9.74 6.47 0.34
C THR A 109 9.48 6.15 -1.12
N LEU A 110 10.01 5.03 -1.61
CA LEU A 110 9.81 4.59 -3.00
C LEU A 110 8.35 4.23 -3.28
N ASN A 111 7.66 3.59 -2.34
CA ASN A 111 6.22 3.33 -2.46
C ASN A 111 5.42 4.64 -2.58
N THR A 112 5.72 5.64 -1.76
CA THR A 112 5.06 6.95 -1.84
C THR A 112 5.32 7.63 -3.18
N ILE A 113 6.57 7.61 -3.67
CA ILE A 113 6.93 8.17 -4.96
C ILE A 113 6.19 7.45 -6.10
N LEU A 114 6.18 6.11 -6.10
CA LEU A 114 5.49 5.32 -7.10
C LEU A 114 3.98 5.57 -7.11
N ALA A 115 3.37 5.65 -5.92
CA ALA A 115 1.96 5.96 -5.78
C ALA A 115 1.61 7.33 -6.35
N GLU A 116 2.44 8.34 -6.09
CA GLU A 116 2.24 9.70 -6.62
C GLU A 116 2.44 9.75 -8.15
N LEU A 117 3.49 9.11 -8.66
CA LEU A 117 3.72 9.04 -10.11
C LEU A 117 2.58 8.33 -10.83
N TYR A 118 2.10 7.21 -10.26
CA TYR A 118 0.96 6.47 -10.82
C TYR A 118 -0.33 7.29 -10.76
N SER A 119 -0.62 7.92 -9.62
CA SER A 119 -1.80 8.77 -9.47
C SER A 119 -1.79 9.91 -10.51
N ASN A 120 -0.65 10.55 -10.71
CA ASN A 120 -0.50 11.61 -11.69
C ASN A 120 -0.72 11.09 -13.12
N ALA A 121 -0.12 9.96 -13.49
CA ALA A 121 -0.30 9.35 -14.80
C ALA A 121 -1.76 8.93 -15.05
N LEU A 122 -2.39 8.30 -14.06
CA LEU A 122 -3.79 7.86 -14.17
C LEU A 122 -4.75 9.06 -14.14
N GLU A 123 -4.72 9.85 -13.06
CA GLU A 123 -5.74 10.85 -12.78
C GLU A 123 -5.63 12.05 -13.71
N HIS A 124 -4.42 12.55 -13.96
CA HIS A 124 -4.19 13.70 -14.80
C HIS A 124 -3.85 13.33 -16.25
N GLY A 125 -3.09 12.26 -16.45
CA GLY A 125 -2.72 11.78 -17.79
C GLY A 125 -3.89 11.14 -18.53
N LEU A 126 -4.44 10.03 -18.01
CA LEU A 126 -5.48 9.27 -18.71
C LEU A 126 -6.90 9.78 -18.43
N LEU A 127 -7.22 10.06 -17.16
CA LEU A 127 -8.58 10.44 -16.79
C LEU A 127 -8.84 11.94 -16.88
N HIS A 128 -7.82 12.76 -17.11
CA HIS A 128 -7.92 14.24 -17.24
C HIS A 128 -8.73 14.89 -16.11
N LEU A 129 -8.50 14.44 -14.86
CA LEU A 129 -9.18 14.98 -13.69
C LEU A 129 -8.57 16.31 -13.27
N ASP A 130 -9.42 17.26 -12.90
CA ASP A 130 -8.99 18.55 -12.37
C ASP A 130 -8.77 18.47 -10.86
N SER A 131 -7.52 18.63 -10.42
CA SER A 131 -7.13 18.61 -9.02
C SER A 131 -7.78 19.75 -8.19
N SER A 132 -8.22 20.84 -8.82
CA SER A 132 -8.88 21.94 -8.13
C SER A 132 -10.18 21.52 -7.42
N LEU A 133 -10.81 20.44 -7.90
CA LEU A 133 -11.98 19.86 -7.25
C LEU A 133 -11.70 19.39 -5.82
N LYS A 134 -10.46 19.00 -5.48
CA LYS A 134 -10.07 18.54 -4.13
C LYS A 134 -10.04 19.65 -3.07
N ASN A 135 -10.23 20.93 -3.46
CA ASN A 135 -10.11 22.06 -2.55
C ASN A 135 -11.30 22.24 -1.59
N SER A 136 -12.37 21.45 -1.71
CA SER A 136 -13.53 21.47 -0.82
C SER A 136 -14.01 20.05 -0.52
N ALA A 137 -14.67 19.84 0.61
CA ALA A 137 -15.19 18.53 1.00
C ALA A 137 -16.18 17.95 -0.05
N GLN A 138 -17.09 18.80 -0.57
CA GLN A 138 -18.01 18.40 -1.63
C GLN A 138 -17.30 18.12 -2.96
N GLY A 139 -16.28 18.92 -3.28
CA GLY A 139 -15.45 18.72 -4.47
C GLY A 139 -14.61 17.46 -4.39
N PHE A 140 -14.15 17.10 -3.20
CA PHE A 140 -13.43 15.86 -2.94
C PHE A 140 -14.30 14.62 -3.29
N ALA A 141 -15.53 14.54 -2.75
CA ALA A 141 -16.45 13.47 -3.09
C ALA A 141 -16.75 13.41 -4.60
N LYS A 142 -16.97 14.58 -5.23
CA LYS A 142 -17.17 14.69 -6.67
C LYS A 142 -15.96 14.21 -7.47
N TYR A 143 -14.75 14.51 -7.02
CA TYR A 143 -13.51 14.07 -7.64
C TYR A 143 -13.42 12.54 -7.73
N TYR A 144 -13.68 11.84 -6.62
CA TYR A 144 -13.63 10.38 -6.59
C TYR A 144 -14.76 9.73 -7.38
N SER A 145 -15.96 10.33 -7.39
CA SER A 145 -17.05 9.86 -8.26
C SER A 145 -16.68 9.98 -9.74
N LEU A 146 -16.11 11.11 -10.16
CA LEU A 146 -15.63 11.30 -11.53
C LEU A 146 -14.46 10.36 -11.88
N ARG A 147 -13.54 10.13 -10.94
CA ARG A 147 -12.45 9.18 -11.13
C ARG A 147 -12.98 7.77 -11.43
N HIS A 148 -13.92 7.31 -10.62
CA HIS A 148 -14.54 6.00 -10.80
C HIS A 148 -15.30 5.91 -12.14
N GLU A 149 -16.11 6.90 -12.45
CA GLU A 149 -16.86 6.98 -13.71
C GLU A 149 -15.95 6.97 -14.93
N ARG A 150 -14.94 7.84 -14.96
CA ARG A 150 -14.01 7.95 -16.10
C ARG A 150 -13.16 6.70 -16.26
N LEU A 151 -12.72 6.10 -15.16
CA LEU A 151 -11.97 4.85 -15.21
C LEU A 151 -12.83 3.71 -15.78
N ASN A 152 -14.07 3.56 -15.34
CA ASN A 152 -14.97 2.53 -15.86
C ASN A 152 -15.28 2.72 -17.35
N ASN A 153 -15.38 3.97 -17.80
CA ASN A 153 -15.68 4.32 -19.20
C ASN A 153 -14.41 4.43 -20.06
N LEU A 154 -13.23 4.21 -19.50
CA LEU A 154 -11.98 4.25 -20.25
C LEU A 154 -11.97 3.13 -21.31
N ILE A 155 -11.76 3.48 -22.57
CA ILE A 155 -11.78 2.53 -23.70
C ILE A 155 -10.41 2.32 -24.32
N ALA A 156 -9.48 3.27 -24.12
CA ALA A 156 -8.12 3.20 -24.66
C ALA A 156 -7.14 3.93 -23.72
N GLY A 157 -5.91 3.48 -23.72
CA GLY A 157 -4.80 4.04 -22.95
C GLY A 157 -4.05 2.94 -22.21
N ASN A 158 -2.86 3.27 -21.77
CA ASN A 158 -1.99 2.40 -20.99
C ASN A 158 -1.19 3.25 -20.01
N ILE A 159 -0.69 2.61 -18.95
CA ILE A 159 0.32 3.17 -18.07
C ILE A 159 1.51 2.25 -18.06
N ARG A 160 2.68 2.82 -18.27
CA ARG A 160 3.95 2.11 -18.31
C ARG A 160 4.85 2.57 -17.17
N PHE A 161 5.39 1.59 -16.45
CA PHE A 161 6.41 1.77 -15.44
C PHE A 161 7.75 1.31 -16.01
N ASP A 162 8.72 2.20 -16.05
CA ASP A 162 10.10 1.88 -16.39
C ASP A 162 10.98 2.08 -15.14
N ILE A 163 11.73 1.04 -14.79
CA ILE A 163 12.60 0.97 -13.62
C ILE A 163 13.99 0.63 -14.11
N GLN A 164 14.95 1.48 -13.82
CA GLN A 164 16.35 1.24 -14.14
C GLN A 164 17.20 1.44 -12.89
N HIS A 165 17.99 0.46 -12.53
CA HIS A 165 18.96 0.55 -11.46
C HIS A 165 20.38 0.30 -11.98
N GLN A 166 21.29 1.20 -11.64
CA GLN A 166 22.71 1.12 -11.93
C GLN A 166 23.48 1.19 -10.61
N PRO A 167 24.11 0.09 -10.17
CA PRO A 167 24.87 0.08 -8.94
C PRO A 167 26.18 0.87 -9.11
N SER A 168 26.70 1.40 -7.99
CA SER A 168 28.05 1.98 -7.89
C SER A 168 28.68 1.59 -6.56
N ASP A 169 29.99 1.80 -6.42
CA ASP A 169 30.75 1.44 -5.20
C ASP A 169 30.26 2.18 -3.95
N GLN A 170 29.63 3.34 -4.12
CA GLN A 170 29.14 4.19 -3.02
C GLN A 170 27.61 4.27 -2.96
N GLY A 171 26.89 3.32 -3.58
CA GLY A 171 25.44 3.30 -3.64
C GLY A 171 24.92 2.90 -5.01
N GLY A 172 24.16 3.77 -5.70
CA GLY A 172 23.65 3.51 -7.02
C GLY A 172 22.70 4.60 -7.50
N LYS A 173 22.28 4.49 -8.75
CA LYS A 173 21.28 5.34 -9.36
C LYS A 173 20.04 4.54 -9.67
N LEU A 174 18.89 4.95 -9.10
CA LEU A 174 17.59 4.43 -9.46
C LEU A 174 16.83 5.47 -10.28
N ILE A 175 16.31 5.05 -11.42
CA ILE A 175 15.43 5.85 -12.26
C ILE A 175 14.07 5.15 -12.25
N LEU A 176 13.04 5.90 -11.88
CA LEU A 176 11.65 5.48 -11.93
C LEU A 176 10.92 6.45 -12.87
N GLN A 177 10.23 5.90 -13.84
CA GLN A 177 9.42 6.67 -14.79
C GLN A 177 8.06 6.01 -14.92
N VAL A 178 7.00 6.82 -14.92
CA VAL A 178 5.63 6.40 -15.18
C VAL A 178 5.05 7.29 -16.27
N THR A 179 4.59 6.67 -17.34
CA THR A 179 4.07 7.37 -18.54
C THR A 179 2.76 6.78 -19.01
#